data_55a663769ed10243ddbf2805898b3ce2
#
_entry.id   55a663769ed10243ddbf2805898b3ce2
#
_cell.length_a   1.000
_cell.length_b   1.000
_cell.length_c   1.000
_cell.angle_alpha   90.00
_cell.angle_beta   90.00
_cell.angle_gamma   90.00
#
_symmetry.space_group_name_H-M   'P 1'
#
loop_
_entity.id
_entity.type
_entity.pdbx_description
1 polymer ?
#
loop_
_entity_poly.entity_id
_entity_poly.type
_entity_poly.pdbx_seq_one_letter_code
_entity_poly.pdbx_strand_id
1 'polypeptide(L)'
;MRDIRPDAFSLRSIQYLDDAIGKCHDTTERLVLKAKKAVSLVSHSYTFEANEIIQELRVLNHTYDPRLTGWINYAEGIFEHFETLDNKKAKSKLNRGLLFSQMAMDRELAGACSAWVAHCDFVDGRIDAAASNIVKAFEWSEPDEHEARARASMLLADAFNAVDQVSTSRYWFRVARNHASSAGDMAMQNVMLFNIAAYSVARLTLDDCRSGADPSSIRRASMEVASASNLNSALGIQALPTLVPTMRAELFIVEKRWSEAISILTDRTLEIASKSPARLIPKVIAQRAWCRANLGDLKAAEADLHTSLAACADCSDDDDRAVLHFRLSGVSRIVDRPDLESKNLETANDYFLRFTEHQASIRAMLESVLEKIACRLKNPA
;
A
#
# COMPACT_ATOMS: atom_id res chain seq x y z
N MET A 1 2.11 -23.95 -14.02
CA MET A 1 2.73 -22.64 -13.75
C MET A 1 3.69 -22.37 -14.88
N ARG A 2 3.45 -21.35 -15.71
CA ARG A 2 4.42 -20.96 -16.75
C ARG A 2 5.50 -20.14 -16.06
N ASP A 3 6.77 -20.53 -16.23
CA ASP A 3 7.95 -19.70 -15.90
C ASP A 3 7.84 -18.38 -16.69
N ILE A 4 7.24 -17.38 -16.09
CA ILE A 4 7.31 -16.01 -16.58
C ILE A 4 8.65 -15.50 -16.07
N ARG A 5 9.69 -15.63 -16.90
CA ARG A 5 10.95 -14.95 -16.63
C ARG A 5 10.68 -13.45 -16.75
N PRO A 6 10.95 -12.66 -15.69
CA PRO A 6 10.77 -11.22 -15.77
C PRO A 6 11.70 -10.64 -16.82
N ASP A 7 11.24 -9.57 -17.46
CA ASP A 7 12.02 -8.84 -18.45
C ASP A 7 13.35 -8.37 -17.84
N ALA A 8 14.41 -8.36 -18.62
CA ALA A 8 15.76 -7.94 -18.21
C ALA A 8 15.80 -6.54 -17.55
N PHE A 9 14.74 -5.75 -17.72
CA PHE A 9 14.61 -4.40 -17.14
C PHE A 9 14.25 -4.42 -15.65
N SER A 10 13.45 -5.37 -15.19
CA SER A 10 13.04 -5.50 -13.77
C SER A 10 14.15 -6.01 -12.86
N LEU A 11 15.20 -6.59 -13.43
CA LEU A 11 16.31 -7.24 -12.71
C LEU A 11 17.56 -6.34 -12.56
N ARG A 12 17.55 -5.10 -13.05
CA ARG A 12 18.77 -4.25 -13.04
C ARG A 12 19.32 -4.00 -11.62
N SER A 13 18.45 -3.75 -10.64
CA SER A 13 18.88 -3.56 -9.26
C SER A 13 19.50 -4.82 -8.67
N ILE A 14 18.94 -5.99 -9.00
CA ILE A 14 19.46 -7.30 -8.56
C ILE A 14 20.80 -7.59 -9.24
N GLN A 15 20.92 -7.36 -10.55
CA GLN A 15 22.16 -7.53 -11.29
C GLN A 15 23.28 -6.63 -10.78
N TYR A 16 22.95 -5.34 -10.48
CA TYR A 16 23.90 -4.43 -9.87
C TYR A 16 24.42 -4.93 -8.52
N LEU A 17 23.52 -5.47 -7.68
CA LEU A 17 23.91 -6.06 -6.40
C LEU A 17 24.76 -7.33 -6.57
N ASP A 18 24.45 -8.17 -7.55
CA ASP A 18 25.27 -9.36 -7.86
C ASP A 18 26.69 -8.98 -8.29
N ASP A 19 26.82 -7.97 -9.15
CA ASP A 19 28.11 -7.43 -9.57
C ASP A 19 28.89 -6.83 -8.39
N ALA A 20 28.20 -6.09 -7.52
CA ALA A 20 28.81 -5.50 -6.33
C ALA A 20 29.28 -6.59 -5.34
N ILE A 21 28.46 -7.62 -5.09
CA ILE A 21 28.80 -8.78 -4.24
C ILE A 21 30.05 -9.49 -4.79
N GLY A 22 30.12 -9.70 -6.12
CA GLY A 22 31.24 -10.37 -6.78
C GLY A 22 32.57 -9.60 -6.70
N LYS A 23 32.50 -8.27 -6.64
CA LYS A 23 33.66 -7.37 -6.55
C LYS A 23 34.08 -7.02 -5.12
N CYS A 24 33.22 -7.31 -4.14
CA CYS A 24 33.45 -6.92 -2.75
C CYS A 24 34.42 -7.89 -2.06
N HIS A 25 35.52 -7.36 -1.56
CA HIS A 25 36.56 -8.12 -0.83
C HIS A 25 36.32 -8.17 0.68
N ASP A 26 35.65 -7.15 1.23
CA ASP A 26 35.27 -7.13 2.65
C ASP A 26 34.14 -8.12 2.93
N THR A 27 34.34 -9.00 3.90
CA THR A 27 33.40 -10.09 4.21
C THR A 27 32.07 -9.55 4.77
N THR A 28 32.14 -8.60 5.71
CA THR A 28 30.94 -8.00 6.33
C THR A 28 30.14 -7.21 5.29
N GLU A 29 30.82 -6.37 4.50
CA GLU A 29 30.17 -5.58 3.44
C GLU A 29 29.52 -6.49 2.40
N ARG A 30 30.16 -7.58 2.00
CA ARG A 30 29.60 -8.55 1.08
C ARG A 30 28.32 -9.20 1.64
N LEU A 31 28.25 -9.49 2.95
CA LEU A 31 27.06 -10.04 3.59
C LEU A 31 25.94 -8.98 3.69
N VAL A 32 26.29 -7.72 3.93
CA VAL A 32 25.34 -6.59 3.88
C VAL A 32 24.76 -6.44 2.47
N LEU A 33 25.58 -6.49 1.43
CA LEU A 33 25.10 -6.45 0.05
C LEU A 33 24.15 -7.61 -0.28
N LYS A 34 24.41 -8.83 0.27
CA LYS A 34 23.47 -9.95 0.17
C LYS A 34 22.14 -9.66 0.86
N ALA A 35 22.15 -9.01 2.04
CA ALA A 35 20.91 -8.59 2.72
C ALA A 35 20.12 -7.58 1.87
N LYS A 36 20.80 -6.58 1.29
CA LYS A 36 20.18 -5.63 0.33
C LYS A 36 19.60 -6.35 -0.89
N LYS A 37 20.30 -7.38 -1.41
CA LYS A 37 19.77 -8.21 -2.50
C LYS A 37 18.50 -8.95 -2.08
N ALA A 38 18.45 -9.51 -0.86
CA ALA A 38 17.23 -10.16 -0.36
C ALA A 38 16.04 -9.18 -0.31
N VAL A 39 16.25 -7.93 0.12
CA VAL A 39 15.23 -6.87 0.09
C VAL A 39 14.73 -6.62 -1.34
N SER A 40 15.64 -6.45 -2.29
CA SER A 40 15.29 -6.26 -3.70
C SER A 40 14.51 -7.43 -4.27
N LEU A 41 14.89 -8.67 -3.95
CA LEU A 41 14.18 -9.89 -4.36
C LEU A 41 12.75 -9.92 -3.81
N VAL A 42 12.55 -9.62 -2.53
CA VAL A 42 11.19 -9.53 -1.93
C VAL A 42 10.33 -8.54 -2.68
N SER A 43 10.85 -7.34 -2.93
CA SER A 43 10.11 -6.27 -3.63
C SER A 43 9.68 -6.66 -5.05
N HIS A 44 10.40 -7.59 -5.67
CA HIS A 44 10.09 -8.14 -7.00
C HIS A 44 9.35 -9.49 -6.95
N SER A 45 8.83 -9.90 -5.79
CA SER A 45 8.10 -11.16 -5.58
C SER A 45 8.92 -12.45 -5.73
N TYR A 46 10.25 -12.37 -5.60
CA TYR A 46 11.16 -13.53 -5.50
C TYR A 46 11.36 -13.93 -4.05
N THR A 47 10.28 -14.24 -3.38
CA THR A 47 10.27 -14.43 -1.93
C THR A 47 10.96 -15.71 -1.48
N PHE A 48 10.95 -16.76 -2.31
CA PHE A 48 11.67 -18.00 -2.01
C PHE A 48 13.19 -17.76 -1.97
N GLU A 49 13.75 -17.16 -3.01
CA GLU A 49 15.19 -16.86 -3.13
C GLU A 49 15.62 -15.86 -2.05
N ALA A 50 14.77 -14.88 -1.74
CA ALA A 50 15.04 -13.94 -0.67
C ALA A 50 15.13 -14.63 0.69
N ASN A 51 14.22 -15.56 0.98
CA ASN A 51 14.23 -16.31 2.23
C ASN A 51 15.47 -17.20 2.35
N GLU A 52 15.90 -17.87 1.28
CA GLU A 52 17.15 -18.65 1.29
C GLU A 52 18.35 -17.78 1.69
N ILE A 53 18.47 -16.58 1.10
CA ILE A 53 19.55 -15.63 1.45
C ILE A 53 19.43 -15.19 2.91
N ILE A 54 18.24 -14.85 3.40
CA ILE A 54 18.02 -14.44 4.80
C ILE A 54 18.43 -15.55 5.76
N GLN A 55 18.08 -16.83 5.49
CA GLN A 55 18.48 -17.96 6.32
C GLN A 55 20.00 -18.18 6.29
N GLU A 56 20.63 -18.10 5.10
CA GLU A 56 22.10 -18.15 4.97
C GLU A 56 22.77 -17.08 5.84
N LEU A 57 22.31 -15.84 5.75
CA LEU A 57 22.87 -14.72 6.51
C LEU A 57 22.75 -14.90 8.02
N ARG A 58 21.63 -15.46 8.51
CA ARG A 58 21.46 -15.81 9.93
C ARG A 58 22.51 -16.79 10.43
N VAL A 59 22.82 -17.81 9.62
CA VAL A 59 23.83 -18.81 9.96
C VAL A 59 25.22 -18.18 9.95
N LEU A 60 25.53 -17.34 8.97
CA LEU A 60 26.83 -16.71 8.82
C LEU A 60 27.10 -15.61 9.86
N ASN A 61 26.10 -15.01 10.46
CA ASN A 61 26.22 -13.98 11.46
C ASN A 61 26.42 -14.54 12.88
N HIS A 62 27.33 -15.48 13.03
CA HIS A 62 27.62 -16.12 14.31
C HIS A 62 28.35 -15.20 15.31
N THR A 63 29.00 -14.13 14.85
CA THR A 63 29.65 -13.11 15.66
C THR A 63 28.72 -12.02 16.13
N TYR A 64 27.46 -12.02 15.65
CA TYR A 64 26.43 -11.01 15.93
C TYR A 64 26.91 -9.57 15.62
N ASP A 65 27.59 -9.40 14.46
CA ASP A 65 27.98 -8.09 13.99
C ASP A 65 26.74 -7.16 13.94
N PRO A 66 26.76 -5.98 14.62
CA PRO A 66 25.57 -5.13 14.74
C PRO A 66 25.07 -4.63 13.37
N ARG A 67 25.95 -4.26 12.45
CA ARG A 67 25.59 -3.77 11.13
C ARG A 67 24.88 -4.85 10.31
N LEU A 68 25.49 -6.02 10.23
CA LEU A 68 24.89 -7.16 9.53
C LEU A 68 23.57 -7.60 10.20
N THR A 69 23.54 -7.65 11.55
CA THR A 69 22.31 -7.98 12.29
C THR A 69 21.18 -7.00 11.96
N GLY A 70 21.50 -5.70 11.84
CA GLY A 70 20.57 -4.67 11.45
C GLY A 70 19.98 -4.92 10.06
N TRP A 71 20.82 -5.15 9.07
CA TRP A 71 20.40 -5.42 7.69
C TRP A 71 19.60 -6.73 7.55
N ILE A 72 19.94 -7.79 8.31
CA ILE A 72 19.14 -9.01 8.37
C ILE A 72 17.74 -8.72 8.91
N ASN A 73 17.62 -7.99 10.04
CA ASN A 73 16.32 -7.63 10.60
C ASN A 73 15.51 -6.75 9.65
N TYR A 74 16.16 -5.85 8.90
CA TYR A 74 15.50 -5.05 7.86
C TYR A 74 14.95 -5.94 6.75
N ALA A 75 15.75 -6.86 6.19
CA ALA A 75 15.31 -7.78 5.16
C ALA A 75 14.16 -8.69 5.64
N GLU A 76 14.23 -9.19 6.88
CA GLU A 76 13.14 -9.93 7.51
C GLU A 76 11.87 -9.10 7.66
N GLY A 77 12.00 -7.83 8.05
CA GLY A 77 10.86 -6.93 8.19
C GLY A 77 10.15 -6.70 6.85
N ILE A 78 10.91 -6.51 5.77
CA ILE A 78 10.37 -6.39 4.42
C ILE A 78 9.71 -7.69 3.96
N PHE A 79 10.36 -8.83 4.22
CA PHE A 79 9.79 -10.14 3.93
C PHE A 79 8.44 -10.37 4.65
N GLU A 80 8.37 -10.10 5.96
CA GLU A 80 7.13 -10.22 6.73
C GLU A 80 6.02 -9.29 6.20
N HIS A 81 6.37 -8.08 5.78
CA HIS A 81 5.39 -7.14 5.23
C HIS A 81 4.74 -7.65 3.94
N PHE A 82 5.53 -8.20 3.02
CA PHE A 82 5.02 -8.64 1.71
C PHE A 82 4.42 -10.05 1.72
N GLU A 83 4.98 -10.99 2.51
CA GLU A 83 4.54 -12.38 2.50
C GLU A 83 3.41 -12.67 3.49
N THR A 84 3.56 -12.18 4.72
CA THR A 84 2.59 -12.53 5.76
C THR A 84 1.50 -11.48 5.92
N LEU A 85 1.71 -10.27 5.36
CA LEU A 85 0.86 -9.09 5.56
C LEU A 85 0.66 -8.77 7.05
N ASP A 86 1.54 -9.30 7.93
CA ASP A 86 1.52 -9.04 9.37
C ASP A 86 2.33 -7.78 9.69
N ASN A 87 1.65 -6.65 9.67
CA ASN A 87 2.26 -5.35 9.92
C ASN A 87 2.94 -5.27 11.30
N LYS A 88 2.47 -6.00 12.30
CA LYS A 88 3.06 -6.01 13.65
C LYS A 88 4.41 -6.74 13.66
N LYS A 89 4.49 -7.89 13.00
CA LYS A 89 5.77 -8.63 12.87
C LYS A 89 6.76 -7.84 12.04
N ALA A 90 6.35 -7.33 10.89
CA ALA A 90 7.18 -6.49 10.03
C ALA A 90 7.76 -5.32 10.83
N LYS A 91 6.92 -4.55 11.52
CA LYS A 91 7.34 -3.42 12.34
C LYS A 91 8.28 -3.83 13.48
N SER A 92 8.05 -4.98 14.13
CA SER A 92 8.95 -5.48 15.18
C SER A 92 10.37 -5.71 14.65
N LYS A 93 10.49 -6.33 13.46
CA LYS A 93 11.78 -6.55 12.80
C LYS A 93 12.43 -5.25 12.37
N LEU A 94 11.69 -4.34 11.77
CA LEU A 94 12.18 -3.03 11.34
C LEU A 94 12.69 -2.17 12.51
N ASN A 95 12.00 -2.19 13.66
CA ASN A 95 12.45 -1.50 14.87
C ASN A 95 13.75 -2.11 15.42
N ARG A 96 13.92 -3.44 15.33
CA ARG A 96 15.20 -4.07 15.68
C ARG A 96 16.31 -3.68 14.71
N GLY A 97 16.01 -3.62 13.40
CA GLY A 97 16.92 -3.08 12.40
C GLY A 97 17.37 -1.65 12.73
N LEU A 98 16.43 -0.78 13.11
CA LEU A 98 16.71 0.59 13.53
C LEU A 98 17.61 0.64 14.79
N LEU A 99 17.36 -0.21 15.78
CA LEU A 99 18.21 -0.28 16.98
C LEU A 99 19.65 -0.66 16.62
N PHE A 100 19.82 -1.70 15.80
CA PHE A 100 21.14 -2.16 15.38
C PHE A 100 21.85 -1.18 14.45
N SER A 101 21.12 -0.44 13.61
CA SER A 101 21.69 0.62 12.78
C SER A 101 22.30 1.75 13.62
N GLN A 102 21.63 2.12 14.73
CA GLN A 102 22.16 3.10 15.67
C GLN A 102 23.42 2.60 16.39
N MET A 103 23.44 1.32 16.79
CA MET A 103 24.63 0.71 17.40
C MET A 103 25.82 0.64 16.44
N ALA A 104 25.56 0.42 15.16
CA ALA A 104 26.56 0.34 14.09
C ALA A 104 26.90 1.72 13.49
N MET A 105 26.21 2.78 13.86
CA MET A 105 26.27 4.10 13.22
C MET A 105 26.01 4.05 11.71
N ASP A 106 25.15 3.11 11.27
CA ASP A 106 24.75 2.92 9.87
C ASP A 106 23.55 3.82 9.56
N ARG A 107 23.81 5.01 9.02
CA ARG A 107 22.80 6.03 8.71
C ARG A 107 21.86 5.57 7.59
N GLU A 108 22.38 4.92 6.55
CA GLU A 108 21.59 4.38 5.44
C GLU A 108 20.50 3.43 5.95
N LEU A 109 20.89 2.45 6.76
CA LEU A 109 19.95 1.50 7.37
C LEU A 109 18.96 2.19 8.31
N ALA A 110 19.41 3.18 9.09
CA ALA A 110 18.55 3.93 10.00
C ALA A 110 17.46 4.69 9.23
N GLY A 111 17.83 5.32 8.11
CA GLY A 111 16.88 5.99 7.20
C GLY A 111 15.87 5.02 6.58
N ALA A 112 16.34 3.89 6.04
CA ALA A 112 15.51 2.88 5.44
C ALA A 112 14.52 2.27 6.45
N CYS A 113 14.99 1.87 7.63
CA CYS A 113 14.14 1.36 8.71
C CYS A 113 13.10 2.40 9.14
N SER A 114 13.50 3.67 9.33
CA SER A 114 12.57 4.73 9.73
C SER A 114 11.47 4.94 8.71
N ALA A 115 11.78 4.93 7.41
CA ALA A 115 10.80 5.08 6.33
C ALA A 115 9.77 3.94 6.33
N TRP A 116 10.19 2.70 6.55
CA TRP A 116 9.29 1.56 6.61
C TRP A 116 8.49 1.48 7.92
N VAL A 117 9.10 1.85 9.06
CA VAL A 117 8.35 1.97 10.33
C VAL A 117 7.28 3.04 10.20
N ALA A 118 7.58 4.18 9.53
CA ALA A 118 6.60 5.21 9.23
C ALA A 118 5.44 4.67 8.38
N HIS A 119 5.73 3.84 7.38
CA HIS A 119 4.69 3.20 6.56
C HIS A 119 3.80 2.28 7.41
N CYS A 120 4.38 1.43 8.25
CA CYS A 120 3.64 0.57 9.16
C CYS A 120 2.76 1.39 10.13
N ASP A 121 3.29 2.50 10.67
CA ASP A 121 2.55 3.38 11.56
C ASP A 121 1.37 4.07 10.87
N PHE A 122 1.57 4.52 9.62
CA PHE A 122 0.54 5.16 8.83
C PHE A 122 -0.61 4.20 8.52
N VAL A 123 -0.31 2.99 8.07
CA VAL A 123 -1.30 1.94 7.79
C VAL A 123 -2.09 1.54 9.04
N ASP A 124 -1.45 1.56 10.22
CA ASP A 124 -2.11 1.27 11.50
C ASP A 124 -2.85 2.49 12.10
N GLY A 125 -2.92 3.63 11.40
CA GLY A 125 -3.56 4.87 11.88
C GLY A 125 -2.81 5.59 13.00
N ARG A 126 -1.55 5.24 13.28
CA ARG A 126 -0.69 5.91 14.28
C ARG A 126 0.00 7.13 13.69
N ILE A 127 -0.78 8.17 13.43
CA ILE A 127 -0.40 9.33 12.61
C ILE A 127 0.82 10.07 13.19
N ASP A 128 0.86 10.34 14.50
CA ASP A 128 2.01 11.04 15.14
C ASP A 128 3.31 10.24 15.07
N ALA A 129 3.22 8.92 15.25
CA ALA A 129 4.37 8.04 15.12
C ALA A 129 4.88 7.99 13.67
N ALA A 130 3.96 7.92 12.69
CA ALA A 130 4.28 8.00 11.27
C ALA A 130 5.00 9.32 10.95
N ALA A 131 4.47 10.46 11.42
CA ALA A 131 5.07 11.77 11.27
C ALA A 131 6.52 11.82 11.78
N SER A 132 6.73 11.35 13.02
CA SER A 132 8.05 11.31 13.63
C SER A 132 9.04 10.46 12.82
N ASN A 133 8.60 9.31 12.33
CA ASN A 133 9.46 8.39 11.58
C ASN A 133 9.71 8.86 10.14
N ILE A 134 8.79 9.59 9.50
CA ILE A 134 9.03 10.28 8.22
C ILE A 134 10.18 11.30 8.38
N VAL A 135 10.11 12.14 9.42
CA VAL A 135 11.16 13.13 9.69
C VAL A 135 12.49 12.44 9.88
N LYS A 136 12.56 11.38 10.72
CA LYS A 136 13.78 10.60 10.94
C LYS A 136 14.33 10.00 9.65
N ALA A 137 13.47 9.50 8.75
CA ALA A 137 13.92 8.96 7.47
C ALA A 137 14.68 9.99 6.64
N PHE A 138 14.17 11.24 6.58
CA PHE A 138 14.89 12.35 5.93
C PHE A 138 16.13 12.82 6.70
N GLU A 139 16.12 12.68 8.01
CA GLU A 139 17.25 13.05 8.88
C GLU A 139 18.43 12.10 8.75
N TRP A 140 18.16 10.83 8.68
CA TRP A 140 19.19 9.80 8.57
C TRP A 140 19.70 9.61 7.14
N SER A 141 18.89 9.89 6.11
CA SER A 141 19.26 9.64 4.71
C SER A 141 19.95 10.85 4.07
N GLU A 142 21.08 10.62 3.42
CA GLU A 142 21.72 11.59 2.54
C GLU A 142 20.91 11.78 1.23
N PRO A 143 21.12 12.88 0.46
CA PRO A 143 20.36 13.14 -0.78
C PRO A 143 20.43 12.04 -1.84
N ASP A 144 21.48 11.25 -1.85
CA ASP A 144 21.74 10.13 -2.77
C ASP A 144 21.37 8.75 -2.22
N GLU A 145 20.94 8.68 -0.97
CA GLU A 145 20.37 7.46 -0.37
C GLU A 145 18.91 7.28 -0.81
N HIS A 146 18.75 6.73 -2.00
CA HIS A 146 17.50 6.77 -2.74
C HIS A 146 16.38 5.93 -2.12
N GLU A 147 16.69 4.80 -1.46
CA GLU A 147 15.66 3.88 -0.93
C GLU A 147 14.81 4.54 0.16
N ALA A 148 15.45 5.08 1.20
CA ALA A 148 14.76 5.75 2.30
C ALA A 148 13.96 6.96 1.82
N ARG A 149 14.56 7.79 0.95
CA ARG A 149 13.93 8.99 0.41
C ARG A 149 12.77 8.68 -0.52
N ALA A 150 12.87 7.64 -1.36
CA ALA A 150 11.77 7.20 -2.21
C ALA A 150 10.57 6.79 -1.35
N ARG A 151 10.80 5.96 -0.34
CA ARG A 151 9.74 5.45 0.54
C ARG A 151 9.10 6.57 1.38
N ALA A 152 9.88 7.42 2.01
CA ALA A 152 9.37 8.53 2.81
C ALA A 152 8.60 9.54 1.94
N SER A 153 9.10 9.86 0.74
CA SER A 153 8.41 10.75 -0.20
C SER A 153 7.11 10.14 -0.72
N MET A 154 7.07 8.82 -0.97
CA MET A 154 5.85 8.13 -1.37
C MET A 154 4.82 8.19 -0.25
N LEU A 155 5.22 7.97 1.00
CA LEU A 155 4.30 8.04 2.13
C LEU A 155 3.71 9.46 2.33
N LEU A 156 4.52 10.51 2.11
CA LEU A 156 4.00 11.88 2.07
C LEU A 156 2.99 12.07 0.93
N ALA A 157 3.29 11.53 -0.25
CA ALA A 157 2.37 11.62 -1.38
C ALA A 157 1.04 10.93 -1.09
N ASP A 158 1.08 9.74 -0.50
CA ASP A 158 -0.10 8.99 -0.09
C ASP A 158 -0.91 9.75 0.96
N ALA A 159 -0.25 10.31 1.99
CA ALA A 159 -0.91 11.09 3.03
C ALA A 159 -1.56 12.38 2.48
N PHE A 160 -0.90 13.09 1.56
CA PHE A 160 -1.50 14.25 0.87
C PHE A 160 -2.68 13.84 -0.01
N ASN A 161 -2.62 12.67 -0.64
CA ASN A 161 -3.73 12.16 -1.44
C ASN A 161 -4.93 11.78 -0.58
N ALA A 162 -4.70 11.18 0.60
CA ALA A 162 -5.75 10.85 1.56
C ALA A 162 -6.54 12.07 2.06
N VAL A 163 -5.93 13.27 2.05
CA VAL A 163 -6.58 14.52 2.48
C VAL A 163 -6.96 15.46 1.32
N ASP A 164 -7.06 14.93 0.11
CA ASP A 164 -7.47 15.66 -1.10
C ASP A 164 -6.51 16.76 -1.59
N GLN A 165 -5.28 16.78 -1.11
CA GLN A 165 -4.26 17.71 -1.61
C GLN A 165 -3.53 17.14 -2.83
N VAL A 166 -4.26 16.88 -3.91
CA VAL A 166 -3.80 16.17 -5.11
C VAL A 166 -2.57 16.82 -5.76
N SER A 167 -2.48 18.14 -5.80
CA SER A 167 -1.33 18.85 -6.39
C SER A 167 -0.05 18.59 -5.61
N THR A 168 -0.11 18.67 -4.27
CA THR A 168 1.02 18.40 -3.37
C THR A 168 1.38 16.91 -3.39
N SER A 169 0.39 16.03 -3.40
CA SER A 169 0.61 14.58 -3.58
C SER A 169 1.40 14.29 -4.86
N ARG A 170 1.03 14.87 -6.00
CA ARG A 170 1.74 14.72 -7.28
C ARG A 170 3.18 15.22 -7.22
N TYR A 171 3.43 16.29 -6.48
CA TYR A 171 4.82 16.75 -6.27
C TYR A 171 5.63 15.66 -5.55
N TRP A 172 5.13 15.12 -4.45
CA TRP A 172 5.83 14.11 -3.67
C TRP A 172 5.95 12.76 -4.39
N PHE A 173 4.95 12.35 -5.18
CA PHE A 173 5.09 11.19 -6.07
C PHE A 173 6.18 11.39 -7.12
N ARG A 174 6.35 12.61 -7.65
CA ARG A 174 7.46 12.90 -8.57
C ARG A 174 8.81 12.82 -7.88
N VAL A 175 8.94 13.32 -6.65
CA VAL A 175 10.15 13.19 -5.84
C VAL A 175 10.47 11.72 -5.58
N ALA A 176 9.48 10.95 -5.10
CA ALA A 176 9.62 9.51 -4.85
C ALA A 176 10.05 8.76 -6.12
N ARG A 177 9.41 9.06 -7.27
CA ARG A 177 9.74 8.44 -8.55
C ARG A 177 11.16 8.75 -9.02
N ASN A 178 11.64 9.96 -8.81
CA ASN A 178 13.01 10.33 -9.18
C ASN A 178 14.02 9.49 -8.38
N HIS A 179 13.81 9.36 -7.06
CA HIS A 179 14.65 8.50 -6.22
C HIS A 179 14.55 7.02 -6.62
N ALA A 180 13.34 6.49 -6.84
CA ALA A 180 13.15 5.11 -7.28
C ALA A 180 13.81 4.85 -8.66
N SER A 181 13.74 5.81 -9.58
CA SER A 181 14.40 5.70 -10.89
C SER A 181 15.91 5.69 -10.76
N SER A 182 16.48 6.54 -9.89
CA SER A 182 17.93 6.57 -9.63
C SER A 182 18.42 5.27 -8.98
N ALA A 183 17.59 4.64 -8.14
CA ALA A 183 17.87 3.32 -7.57
C ALA A 183 17.62 2.15 -8.54
N GLY A 184 17.00 2.39 -9.69
CA GLY A 184 16.56 1.31 -10.59
C GLY A 184 15.42 0.46 -10.03
N ASP A 185 14.66 1.00 -9.05
CA ASP A 185 13.58 0.29 -8.36
C ASP A 185 12.25 0.41 -9.12
N MET A 186 12.04 -0.54 -10.04
CA MET A 186 10.80 -0.63 -10.83
C MET A 186 9.61 -1.12 -10.01
N ALA A 187 9.86 -1.93 -8.97
CA ALA A 187 8.81 -2.41 -8.07
C ALA A 187 8.17 -1.24 -7.32
N MET A 188 8.99 -0.32 -6.81
CA MET A 188 8.52 0.92 -6.17
C MET A 188 7.71 1.80 -7.13
N GLN A 189 8.15 1.93 -8.40
CA GLN A 189 7.39 2.68 -9.41
C GLN A 189 6.02 2.05 -9.68
N ASN A 190 5.94 0.72 -9.71
CA ASN A 190 4.68 0.00 -9.86
C ASN A 190 3.73 0.25 -8.68
N VAL A 191 4.25 0.19 -7.44
CA VAL A 191 3.46 0.50 -6.23
C VAL A 191 2.94 1.94 -6.25
N MET A 192 3.75 2.92 -6.70
CA MET A 192 3.29 4.32 -6.82
C MET A 192 2.13 4.48 -7.80
N LEU A 193 2.19 3.86 -8.99
CA LEU A 193 1.08 3.92 -9.94
C LEU A 193 -0.17 3.24 -9.39
N PHE A 194 0.01 2.12 -8.69
CA PHE A 194 -1.09 1.46 -8.02
C PHE A 194 -1.73 2.36 -6.95
N ASN A 195 -0.95 3.00 -6.08
CA ASN A 195 -1.47 3.88 -5.03
C ASN A 195 -2.21 5.09 -5.62
N ILE A 196 -1.68 5.72 -6.68
CA ILE A 196 -2.37 6.81 -7.37
C ILE A 196 -3.75 6.36 -7.86
N ALA A 197 -3.83 5.19 -8.51
CA ALA A 197 -5.08 4.65 -9.01
C ALA A 197 -6.04 4.30 -7.86
N ALA A 198 -5.55 3.65 -6.80
CA ALA A 198 -6.36 3.25 -5.65
C ALA A 198 -6.99 4.46 -4.94
N TYR A 199 -6.22 5.51 -4.66
CA TYR A 199 -6.77 6.74 -4.06
C TYR A 199 -7.77 7.45 -4.97
N SER A 200 -7.53 7.48 -6.28
CA SER A 200 -8.47 8.08 -7.24
C SER A 200 -9.79 7.33 -7.29
N VAL A 201 -9.76 6.00 -7.29
CA VAL A 201 -10.96 5.17 -7.28
C VAL A 201 -11.70 5.26 -5.94
N ALA A 202 -10.99 5.22 -4.81
CA ALA A 202 -11.61 5.36 -3.49
C ALA A 202 -12.35 6.69 -3.35
N ARG A 203 -11.72 7.79 -3.80
CA ARG A 203 -12.37 9.11 -3.82
C ARG A 203 -13.63 9.13 -4.68
N LEU A 204 -13.54 8.63 -5.91
CA LEU A 204 -14.70 8.55 -6.81
C LEU A 204 -15.85 7.74 -6.21
N THR A 205 -15.54 6.65 -5.53
CA THR A 205 -16.54 5.81 -4.86
C THR A 205 -17.21 6.56 -3.69
N LEU A 206 -16.42 7.33 -2.92
CA LEU A 206 -16.96 8.20 -1.86
C LEU A 206 -17.83 9.33 -2.43
N ASP A 207 -17.39 9.98 -3.51
CA ASP A 207 -18.14 11.05 -4.18
C ASP A 207 -19.46 10.50 -4.77
N ASP A 208 -19.45 9.31 -5.37
CA ASP A 208 -20.65 8.64 -5.89
C ASP A 208 -21.66 8.33 -4.78
N CYS A 209 -21.18 7.99 -3.58
CA CYS A 209 -22.05 7.79 -2.41
C CYS A 209 -22.66 9.09 -1.84
N ARG A 210 -22.09 10.26 -2.11
CA ARG A 210 -22.48 11.54 -1.48
C ARG A 210 -23.15 12.50 -2.44
N SER A 211 -22.54 12.78 -3.57
CA SER A 211 -22.96 13.89 -4.46
C SER A 211 -22.95 13.52 -5.95
N GLY A 212 -22.47 12.32 -6.26
CA GLY A 212 -22.20 11.90 -7.62
C GLY A 212 -20.78 12.21 -8.07
N ALA A 213 -20.23 11.35 -8.92
CA ALA A 213 -18.87 11.46 -9.42
C ALA A 213 -18.80 12.32 -10.70
N ASP A 214 -17.77 13.18 -10.77
CA ASP A 214 -17.51 14.02 -11.95
C ASP A 214 -16.96 13.18 -13.12
N PRO A 215 -17.51 13.34 -14.36
CA PRO A 215 -17.07 12.57 -15.52
C PRO A 215 -15.59 12.72 -15.90
N SER A 216 -14.96 13.87 -15.62
CA SER A 216 -13.54 14.07 -15.89
C SER A 216 -12.66 13.28 -14.91
N SER A 217 -13.10 13.20 -13.67
CA SER A 217 -12.46 12.42 -12.61
C SER A 217 -12.59 10.90 -12.88
N ILE A 218 -13.74 10.44 -13.37
CA ILE A 218 -13.92 9.03 -13.80
C ILE A 218 -12.93 8.68 -14.90
N ARG A 219 -12.84 9.49 -15.98
CA ARG A 219 -11.88 9.24 -17.06
C ARG A 219 -10.44 9.22 -16.58
N ARG A 220 -10.06 10.10 -15.66
CA ARG A 220 -8.72 10.13 -15.08
C ARG A 220 -8.41 8.86 -14.32
N ALA A 221 -9.27 8.45 -13.38
CA ALA A 221 -9.09 7.23 -12.61
C ALA A 221 -9.03 5.99 -13.52
N SER A 222 -9.83 5.93 -14.57
CA SER A 222 -9.80 4.84 -15.56
C SER A 222 -8.42 4.75 -16.25
N MET A 223 -7.81 5.89 -16.61
CA MET A 223 -6.45 5.92 -17.19
C MET A 223 -5.38 5.50 -16.15
N GLU A 224 -5.53 5.93 -14.90
CA GLU A 224 -4.60 5.58 -13.82
C GLU A 224 -4.65 4.08 -13.51
N VAL A 225 -5.84 3.48 -13.43
CA VAL A 225 -6.03 2.03 -13.28
C VAL A 225 -5.46 1.25 -14.46
N ALA A 226 -5.67 1.72 -15.69
CA ALA A 226 -5.09 1.11 -16.88
C ALA A 226 -3.55 1.16 -16.87
N SER A 227 -2.97 2.30 -16.47
CA SER A 227 -1.53 2.48 -16.37
C SER A 227 -0.90 1.55 -15.33
N ALA A 228 -1.51 1.44 -14.13
CA ALA A 228 -1.07 0.51 -13.10
C ALA A 228 -1.16 -0.95 -13.58
N SER A 229 -2.27 -1.32 -14.24
CA SER A 229 -2.47 -2.67 -14.80
C SER A 229 -1.43 -3.03 -15.85
N ASN A 230 -1.12 -2.10 -16.76
CA ASN A 230 -0.18 -2.32 -17.85
C ASN A 230 1.25 -2.50 -17.31
N LEU A 231 1.69 -1.64 -16.38
CA LEU A 231 3.01 -1.76 -15.79
C LEU A 231 3.15 -3.05 -14.97
N ASN A 232 2.14 -3.38 -14.17
CA ASN A 232 2.12 -4.62 -13.39
C ASN A 232 2.25 -5.86 -14.30
N SER A 233 1.54 -5.86 -15.43
CA SER A 233 1.63 -6.94 -16.42
C SER A 233 2.98 -6.99 -17.13
N ALA A 234 3.56 -5.84 -17.45
CA ALA A 234 4.87 -5.75 -18.10
C ALA A 234 6.02 -6.22 -17.19
N LEU A 235 5.92 -5.95 -15.89
CA LEU A 235 6.93 -6.36 -14.90
C LEU A 235 6.77 -7.80 -14.41
N GLY A 236 5.63 -8.44 -14.68
CA GLY A 236 5.32 -9.78 -14.16
C GLY A 236 5.18 -9.81 -12.62
N ILE A 237 5.01 -8.64 -11.99
CA ILE A 237 4.88 -8.52 -10.53
C ILE A 237 3.47 -8.95 -10.12
N GLN A 238 3.36 -9.97 -9.27
CA GLN A 238 2.07 -10.51 -8.82
C GLN A 238 1.62 -9.96 -7.45
N ALA A 239 2.28 -8.95 -6.94
CA ALA A 239 2.07 -8.46 -5.57
C ALA A 239 0.62 -7.96 -5.30
N LEU A 240 -0.13 -7.54 -6.33
CA LEU A 240 -1.46 -6.95 -6.17
C LEU A 240 -2.49 -7.43 -7.24
N PRO A 241 -2.50 -8.73 -7.64
CA PRO A 241 -3.30 -9.21 -8.78
C PRO A 241 -4.80 -9.11 -8.56
N THR A 242 -5.26 -8.98 -7.31
CA THR A 242 -6.68 -8.94 -6.93
C THR A 242 -7.24 -7.54 -6.81
N LEU A 243 -6.42 -6.57 -6.48
CA LEU A 243 -6.88 -5.21 -6.19
C LEU A 243 -7.15 -4.40 -7.48
N VAL A 244 -6.41 -4.63 -8.56
CA VAL A 244 -6.67 -3.96 -9.86
C VAL A 244 -8.04 -4.35 -10.44
N PRO A 245 -8.45 -5.63 -10.48
CA PRO A 245 -9.80 -6.00 -10.86
C PRO A 245 -10.89 -5.36 -10.00
N THR A 246 -10.72 -5.30 -8.67
CA THR A 246 -11.70 -4.65 -7.79
C THR A 246 -11.81 -3.16 -8.06
N MET A 247 -10.70 -2.44 -8.25
CA MET A 247 -10.73 -1.02 -8.67
C MET A 247 -11.48 -0.83 -9.99
N ARG A 248 -11.30 -1.72 -10.97
CA ARG A 248 -12.03 -1.68 -12.24
C ARG A 248 -13.53 -1.91 -12.05
N ALA A 249 -13.91 -2.84 -11.16
CA ALA A 249 -15.31 -3.06 -10.82
C ALA A 249 -15.93 -1.82 -10.14
N GLU A 250 -15.21 -1.16 -9.24
CA GLU A 250 -15.65 0.08 -8.60
C GLU A 250 -15.89 1.19 -9.64
N LEU A 251 -15.01 1.36 -10.63
CA LEU A 251 -15.24 2.30 -11.73
C LEU A 251 -16.49 1.97 -12.51
N PHE A 252 -16.74 0.70 -12.86
CA PHE A 252 -17.98 0.30 -13.54
C PHE A 252 -19.22 0.56 -12.68
N ILE A 253 -19.14 0.42 -11.35
CA ILE A 253 -20.25 0.75 -10.44
C ILE A 253 -20.54 2.25 -10.49
N VAL A 254 -19.52 3.11 -10.42
CA VAL A 254 -19.68 4.56 -10.52
C VAL A 254 -20.26 4.96 -11.89
N GLU A 255 -19.90 4.28 -12.97
CA GLU A 255 -20.43 4.46 -14.32
C GLU A 255 -21.83 3.82 -14.50
N LYS A 256 -22.40 3.16 -13.48
CA LYS A 256 -23.66 2.41 -13.53
C LYS A 256 -23.67 1.25 -14.54
N ARG A 257 -22.52 0.71 -14.83
CA ARG A 257 -22.28 -0.43 -15.72
C ARG A 257 -22.30 -1.74 -14.91
N TRP A 258 -23.47 -2.05 -14.36
CA TRP A 258 -23.65 -3.12 -13.38
C TRP A 258 -23.27 -4.51 -13.90
N SER A 259 -23.58 -4.79 -15.19
CA SER A 259 -23.26 -6.09 -15.80
C SER A 259 -21.76 -6.33 -15.92
N GLU A 260 -21.00 -5.30 -16.27
CA GLU A 260 -19.54 -5.39 -16.35
C GLU A 260 -18.91 -5.49 -14.95
N ALA A 261 -19.44 -4.74 -13.98
CA ALA A 261 -18.98 -4.85 -12.60
C ALA A 261 -19.19 -6.27 -12.04
N ILE A 262 -20.38 -6.85 -12.24
CA ILE A 262 -20.71 -8.20 -11.73
C ILE A 262 -19.86 -9.28 -12.38
N SER A 263 -19.46 -9.11 -13.64
CA SER A 263 -18.59 -10.07 -14.33
C SER A 263 -17.18 -10.17 -13.69
N ILE A 264 -16.76 -9.12 -13.00
CA ILE A 264 -15.49 -9.08 -12.24
C ILE A 264 -15.69 -9.57 -10.81
N LEU A 265 -16.79 -9.17 -10.14
CA LEU A 265 -17.07 -9.48 -8.74
C LEU A 265 -17.60 -10.91 -8.55
N THR A 266 -16.88 -11.89 -9.06
CA THR A 266 -17.21 -13.32 -8.98
C THR A 266 -16.79 -13.92 -7.65
N ASP A 267 -17.28 -15.12 -7.32
CA ASP A 267 -16.83 -15.86 -6.13
C ASP A 267 -15.32 -16.15 -6.17
N ARG A 268 -14.76 -16.38 -7.37
CA ARG A 268 -13.31 -16.52 -7.56
C ARG A 268 -12.55 -15.25 -7.22
N THR A 269 -13.08 -14.08 -7.56
CA THR A 269 -12.50 -12.78 -7.18
C THR A 269 -12.50 -12.61 -5.66
N LEU A 270 -13.59 -13.02 -5.00
CA LEU A 270 -13.69 -13.01 -3.54
C LEU A 270 -12.72 -14.00 -2.89
N GLU A 271 -12.58 -15.21 -3.43
CA GLU A 271 -11.61 -16.21 -2.97
C GLU A 271 -10.17 -15.70 -3.07
N ILE A 272 -9.85 -15.04 -4.17
CA ILE A 272 -8.51 -14.44 -4.34
C ILE A 272 -8.36 -13.24 -3.40
N ALA A 273 -9.39 -12.41 -3.22
CA ALA A 273 -9.37 -11.28 -2.29
C ALA A 273 -9.23 -11.73 -0.83
N SER A 274 -9.70 -12.95 -0.47
CA SER A 274 -9.50 -13.51 0.86
C SER A 274 -8.03 -13.80 1.20
N LYS A 275 -7.17 -13.87 0.20
CA LYS A 275 -5.71 -13.97 0.33
C LYS A 275 -5.02 -12.61 0.39
N SER A 276 -5.74 -11.53 0.17
CA SER A 276 -5.36 -10.12 0.36
C SER A 276 -5.81 -9.66 1.75
N PRO A 277 -5.54 -8.43 2.19
CA PRO A 277 -6.05 -7.95 3.49
C PRO A 277 -7.54 -8.24 3.63
N ALA A 278 -7.92 -9.11 4.55
CA ALA A 278 -9.29 -9.58 4.76
C ALA A 278 -10.31 -8.42 4.92
N ARG A 279 -9.82 -7.25 5.29
CA ARG A 279 -10.55 -6.00 5.48
C ARG A 279 -11.36 -5.50 4.27
N LEU A 280 -10.98 -5.87 3.04
CA LEU A 280 -11.66 -5.40 1.82
C LEU A 280 -12.87 -6.26 1.43
N ILE A 281 -12.95 -7.51 1.89
CA ILE A 281 -13.96 -8.48 1.47
C ILE A 281 -15.38 -7.98 1.75
N PRO A 282 -15.72 -7.45 2.94
CA PRO A 282 -17.08 -6.99 3.23
C PRO A 282 -17.55 -5.89 2.28
N LYS A 283 -16.68 -4.92 1.94
CA LYS A 283 -16.98 -3.86 0.97
C LYS A 283 -17.22 -4.43 -0.43
N VAL A 284 -16.37 -5.36 -0.88
CA VAL A 284 -16.51 -5.99 -2.20
C VAL A 284 -17.84 -6.75 -2.31
N ILE A 285 -18.25 -7.46 -1.25
CA ILE A 285 -19.55 -8.14 -1.21
C ILE A 285 -20.71 -7.14 -1.24
N ALA A 286 -20.63 -6.03 -0.50
CA ALA A 286 -21.64 -4.97 -0.53
C ALA A 286 -21.78 -4.35 -1.92
N GLN A 287 -20.68 -4.13 -2.63
CA GLN A 287 -20.67 -3.66 -4.02
C GLN A 287 -21.29 -4.68 -4.98
N ARG A 288 -21.03 -5.97 -4.77
CA ARG A 288 -21.68 -7.05 -5.52
C ARG A 288 -23.19 -7.09 -5.28
N ALA A 289 -23.62 -6.96 -4.01
CA ALA A 289 -25.03 -6.85 -3.64
C ALA A 289 -25.71 -5.68 -4.35
N TRP A 290 -25.04 -4.52 -4.38
CA TRP A 290 -25.53 -3.32 -5.07
C TRP A 290 -25.71 -3.53 -6.56
N CYS A 291 -24.75 -4.17 -7.24
CA CYS A 291 -24.87 -4.49 -8.65
C CYS A 291 -26.05 -5.45 -8.92
N ARG A 292 -26.18 -6.53 -8.11
CA ARG A 292 -27.28 -7.52 -8.23
C ARG A 292 -28.63 -6.87 -8.04
N ALA A 293 -28.78 -6.02 -7.04
CA ALA A 293 -30.02 -5.29 -6.80
C ALA A 293 -30.42 -4.41 -7.99
N ASN A 294 -29.48 -3.68 -8.59
CA ASN A 294 -29.74 -2.84 -9.76
C ASN A 294 -30.00 -3.64 -11.05
N LEU A 295 -29.56 -4.88 -11.12
CA LEU A 295 -29.89 -5.82 -12.23
C LEU A 295 -31.19 -6.60 -12.00
N GLY A 296 -31.86 -6.44 -10.86
CA GLY A 296 -33.11 -7.13 -10.53
C GLY A 296 -32.93 -8.53 -9.93
N ASP A 297 -31.70 -8.98 -9.67
CA ASP A 297 -31.44 -10.25 -8.96
C ASP A 297 -31.56 -10.03 -7.44
N LEU A 298 -32.79 -9.79 -6.99
CA LEU A 298 -33.10 -9.40 -5.62
C LEU A 298 -32.73 -10.47 -4.60
N LYS A 299 -32.91 -11.75 -4.95
CA LYS A 299 -32.63 -12.88 -4.08
C LYS A 299 -31.12 -12.99 -3.79
N ALA A 300 -30.28 -12.87 -4.81
CA ALA A 300 -28.84 -12.91 -4.64
C ALA A 300 -28.31 -11.62 -3.99
N ALA A 301 -28.94 -10.47 -4.25
CA ALA A 301 -28.62 -9.20 -3.60
C ALA A 301 -28.86 -9.26 -2.08
N GLU A 302 -30.00 -9.83 -1.64
CA GLU A 302 -30.32 -10.02 -0.23
C GLU A 302 -29.36 -11.00 0.46
N ALA A 303 -28.99 -12.08 -0.21
CA ALA A 303 -27.98 -13.01 0.30
C ALA A 303 -26.61 -12.34 0.54
N ASP A 304 -26.15 -11.53 -0.42
CA ASP A 304 -24.90 -10.76 -0.29
C ASP A 304 -25.01 -9.67 0.79
N LEU A 305 -26.17 -9.00 0.94
CA LEU A 305 -26.44 -8.04 2.01
C LEU A 305 -26.16 -8.68 3.37
N HIS A 306 -26.76 -9.84 3.65
CA HIS A 306 -26.56 -10.54 4.92
C HIS A 306 -25.12 -11.01 5.10
N THR A 307 -24.48 -11.51 4.05
CA THR A 307 -23.07 -11.95 4.09
C THR A 307 -22.13 -10.78 4.41
N SER A 308 -22.33 -9.62 3.76
CA SER A 308 -21.54 -8.43 4.01
C SER A 308 -21.72 -7.89 5.44
N LEU A 309 -22.97 -7.86 5.93
CA LEU A 309 -23.26 -7.43 7.31
C LEU A 309 -22.62 -8.36 8.35
N ALA A 310 -22.62 -9.67 8.13
CA ALA A 310 -22.00 -10.64 9.03
C ALA A 310 -20.47 -10.46 9.11
N ALA A 311 -19.83 -10.01 8.02
CA ALA A 311 -18.39 -9.82 7.94
C ALA A 311 -17.94 -8.35 8.15
N CYS A 312 -18.86 -7.41 8.38
CA CYS A 312 -18.53 -5.98 8.41
C CYS A 312 -17.52 -5.57 9.50
N ALA A 313 -17.40 -6.37 10.58
CA ALA A 313 -16.41 -6.15 11.63
C ALA A 313 -14.96 -6.29 11.13
N ASP A 314 -14.72 -7.07 10.07
CA ASP A 314 -13.40 -7.28 9.49
C ASP A 314 -12.93 -6.08 8.66
N CYS A 315 -13.86 -5.21 8.23
CA CYS A 315 -13.53 -3.96 7.55
C CYS A 315 -12.95 -2.97 8.56
N SER A 316 -11.73 -2.48 8.33
CA SER A 316 -11.03 -1.63 9.32
C SER A 316 -11.12 -0.13 8.99
N ASP A 317 -11.16 0.23 7.72
CA ASP A 317 -11.01 1.61 7.28
C ASP A 317 -12.39 2.32 7.25
N ASP A 318 -12.47 3.53 7.80
CA ASP A 318 -13.75 4.23 7.98
C ASP A 318 -14.38 4.64 6.64
N ASP A 319 -13.58 4.98 5.62
CA ASP A 319 -14.07 5.24 4.26
C ASP A 319 -14.66 3.99 3.61
N ASP A 320 -14.01 2.85 3.74
CA ASP A 320 -14.51 1.57 3.24
C ASP A 320 -15.81 1.15 3.95
N ARG A 321 -15.89 1.37 5.28
CA ARG A 321 -17.13 1.14 6.07
C ARG A 321 -18.26 2.07 5.66
N ALA A 322 -17.95 3.34 5.43
CA ALA A 322 -18.93 4.30 4.95
C ALA A 322 -19.54 3.87 3.62
N VAL A 323 -18.70 3.52 2.64
CA VAL A 323 -19.13 3.00 1.34
C VAL A 323 -19.93 1.71 1.49
N LEU A 324 -19.44 0.75 2.28
CA LEU A 324 -20.12 -0.52 2.55
C LEU A 324 -21.55 -0.28 3.03
N HIS A 325 -21.72 0.45 4.12
CA HIS A 325 -23.05 0.69 4.72
C HIS A 325 -23.93 1.54 3.81
N PHE A 326 -23.39 2.50 3.08
CA PHE A 326 -24.16 3.28 2.10
C PHE A 326 -24.72 2.36 0.99
N ARG A 327 -23.90 1.47 0.42
CA ARG A 327 -24.35 0.50 -0.60
C ARG A 327 -25.40 -0.46 -0.04
N LEU A 328 -25.20 -0.96 1.19
CA LEU A 328 -26.17 -1.85 1.83
C LEU A 328 -27.50 -1.14 2.17
N SER A 329 -27.48 0.15 2.50
CA SER A 329 -28.72 0.94 2.62
C SER A 329 -29.48 0.98 1.31
N GLY A 330 -28.79 1.26 0.19
CA GLY A 330 -29.42 1.25 -1.13
C GLY A 330 -29.96 -0.12 -1.54
N VAL A 331 -29.24 -1.21 -1.26
CA VAL A 331 -29.72 -2.59 -1.47
C VAL A 331 -30.98 -2.84 -0.64
N SER A 332 -30.93 -2.50 0.68
CA SER A 332 -32.05 -2.70 1.61
C SER A 332 -33.34 -2.01 1.11
N ARG A 333 -33.23 -0.81 0.56
CA ARG A 333 -34.35 -0.10 -0.07
C ARG A 333 -34.92 -0.85 -1.27
N ILE A 334 -34.06 -1.39 -2.15
CA ILE A 334 -34.51 -2.11 -3.36
C ILE A 334 -35.18 -3.45 -3.02
N VAL A 335 -34.70 -4.13 -1.95
CA VAL A 335 -35.25 -5.41 -1.49
C VAL A 335 -36.38 -5.27 -0.45
N ASP A 336 -36.90 -4.05 -0.24
CA ASP A 336 -37.99 -3.71 0.68
C ASP A 336 -37.71 -4.08 2.16
N ARG A 337 -36.54 -3.64 2.66
CA ARG A 337 -36.12 -3.82 4.07
C ARG A 337 -35.86 -2.45 4.74
N PRO A 338 -36.90 -1.67 5.06
CA PRO A 338 -36.76 -0.30 5.56
C PRO A 338 -36.05 -0.20 6.92
N ASP A 339 -36.13 -1.23 7.76
CA ASP A 339 -35.39 -1.36 9.02
C ASP A 339 -33.88 -1.36 8.80
N LEU A 340 -33.40 -2.14 7.82
CA LEU A 340 -32.00 -2.20 7.44
C LEU A 340 -31.55 -0.99 6.64
N GLU A 341 -32.42 -0.40 5.81
CA GLU A 341 -32.11 0.84 5.08
C GLU A 341 -31.72 1.97 6.04
N SER A 342 -32.60 2.29 6.99
CA SER A 342 -32.37 3.38 7.95
C SER A 342 -31.13 3.15 8.80
N LYS A 343 -30.97 1.94 9.33
CA LYS A 343 -29.82 1.58 10.17
C LYS A 343 -28.49 1.69 9.39
N ASN A 344 -28.44 1.18 8.18
CA ASN A 344 -27.21 1.24 7.37
C ASN A 344 -26.89 2.67 6.93
N LEU A 345 -27.92 3.50 6.64
CA LEU A 345 -27.69 4.90 6.27
C LEU A 345 -27.13 5.71 7.44
N GLU A 346 -27.66 5.54 8.64
CA GLU A 346 -27.15 6.16 9.86
C GLU A 346 -25.69 5.74 10.11
N THR A 347 -25.41 4.44 10.06
CA THR A 347 -24.07 3.90 10.23
C THR A 347 -23.08 4.43 9.17
N ALA A 348 -23.51 4.56 7.92
CA ALA A 348 -22.67 5.14 6.86
C ALA A 348 -22.30 6.61 7.16
N ASN A 349 -23.26 7.41 7.64
CA ASN A 349 -23.03 8.81 7.99
C ASN A 349 -22.05 8.95 9.16
N ASP A 350 -22.13 8.08 10.17
CA ASP A 350 -21.18 8.07 11.28
C ASP A 350 -19.76 7.78 10.80
N TYR A 351 -19.59 6.82 9.89
CA TYR A 351 -18.27 6.52 9.33
C TYR A 351 -17.76 7.62 8.39
N PHE A 352 -18.61 8.29 7.63
CA PHE A 352 -18.20 9.47 6.86
C PHE A 352 -17.69 10.60 7.77
N LEU A 353 -18.32 10.80 8.94
CA LEU A 353 -17.85 11.78 9.92
C LEU A 353 -16.48 11.41 10.47
N ARG A 354 -16.30 10.18 10.94
CA ARG A 354 -15.00 9.66 11.45
C ARG A 354 -13.90 9.77 10.40
N PHE A 355 -14.19 9.42 9.16
CA PHE A 355 -13.24 9.57 8.06
C PHE A 355 -12.81 11.04 7.89
N THR A 356 -13.74 11.99 7.97
CA THR A 356 -13.43 13.42 7.90
C THR A 356 -12.55 13.90 9.06
N GLU A 357 -12.80 13.41 10.28
CA GLU A 357 -11.98 13.67 11.46
C GLU A 357 -10.57 13.09 11.30
N HIS A 358 -10.48 11.88 10.79
CA HIS A 358 -9.18 11.26 10.50
C HIS A 358 -8.37 12.03 9.45
N GLN A 359 -9.02 12.53 8.39
CA GLN A 359 -8.38 13.41 7.42
C GLN A 359 -7.85 14.71 8.07
N ALA A 360 -8.55 15.28 9.04
CA ALA A 360 -8.09 16.45 9.78
C ALA A 360 -6.81 16.15 10.58
N SER A 361 -6.73 14.98 11.21
CA SER A 361 -5.53 14.53 11.93
C SER A 361 -4.33 14.36 10.98
N ILE A 362 -4.55 13.79 9.80
CA ILE A 362 -3.50 13.65 8.78
C ILE A 362 -3.03 15.04 8.30
N ARG A 363 -3.92 16.02 8.09
CA ARG A 363 -3.53 17.39 7.70
C ARG A 363 -2.63 18.04 8.73
N ALA A 364 -3.00 17.98 10.01
CA ALA A 364 -2.19 18.53 11.10
C ALA A 364 -0.79 17.87 11.16
N MET A 365 -0.72 16.55 10.97
CA MET A 365 0.54 15.82 10.87
C MET A 365 1.40 16.33 9.70
N LEU A 366 0.81 16.47 8.51
CA LEU A 366 1.54 16.90 7.30
C LEU A 366 2.14 18.29 7.46
N GLU A 367 1.41 19.25 8.06
CA GLU A 367 1.91 20.59 8.36
C GLU A 367 3.16 20.51 9.25
N SER A 368 3.09 19.77 10.36
CA SER A 368 4.22 19.57 11.27
C SER A 368 5.44 18.91 10.61
N VAL A 369 5.21 17.90 9.74
CA VAL A 369 6.28 17.20 9.03
C VAL A 369 6.98 18.13 8.04
N LEU A 370 6.22 18.90 7.24
CA LEU A 370 6.79 19.81 6.25
C LEU A 370 7.63 20.91 6.90
N GLU A 371 7.17 21.47 8.03
CA GLU A 371 7.92 22.47 8.78
C GLU A 371 9.28 21.90 9.24
N LYS A 372 9.30 20.70 9.81
CA LYS A 372 10.53 20.04 10.28
C LYS A 372 11.47 19.70 9.15
N ILE A 373 10.98 19.18 8.03
CA ILE A 373 11.80 18.87 6.84
C ILE A 373 12.37 20.18 6.25
N ALA A 374 11.56 21.24 6.13
CA ALA A 374 11.98 22.52 5.57
C ALA A 374 13.06 23.19 6.43
N CYS A 375 12.96 23.12 7.76
CA CYS A 375 14.00 23.62 8.67
C CYS A 375 15.34 22.92 8.45
N ARG A 376 15.35 21.61 8.19
CA ARG A 376 16.57 20.84 7.97
C ARG A 376 17.20 21.04 6.59
N LEU A 377 16.38 21.15 5.54
CA LEU A 377 16.90 21.46 4.19
C LEU A 377 17.58 22.84 4.13
N LYS A 378 17.21 23.75 5.06
CA LYS A 378 17.86 25.08 5.19
C LYS A 378 19.13 25.08 6.05
N ASN A 379 19.26 24.13 6.98
CA ASN A 379 20.38 23.96 7.88
C ASN A 379 20.87 22.50 7.84
N PRO A 380 21.58 22.09 6.78
CA PRO A 380 22.22 20.78 6.75
C PRO A 380 23.31 20.76 7.86
N ALA A 381 23.22 19.78 8.77
CA ALA A 381 24.16 19.58 9.87
C ALA A 381 25.51 19.05 9.37
#